data_50f1462875bfb4c6e4345cffec1d74c7
#
_entry.id   50f1462875bfb4c6e4345cffec1d74c7
#
_cell.length_a   1.000
_cell.length_b   1.000
_cell.length_c   1.000
_cell.angle_alpha   90.00
_cell.angle_beta   90.00
_cell.angle_gamma   90.00
#
_symmetry.space_group_name_H-M   'P 1'
#
loop_
_entity.id
_entity.type
_entity.pdbx_description
1 polymer ?
#
loop_
_entity_poly.entity_id
_entity_poly.type
_entity_poly.pdbx_seq_one_letter_code
_entity_poly.pdbx_strand_id
1 'polypeptide(L)'
;MRKRIILVTTLLCILGCAHDNRGPAARLESTPRHDEWVTIDSEGRTLNAYVVYPQSSRKAGAVLVIHENRGLTDWVRTVADRLAERGYIAIAPDLLSGAAPNGGRTSDFPSSDAAREAISKLPREQVMTDLANAAKYVRTLPSANGKLAVAGFCWGGGRTFDFANAGDDISASFVFYGTGPHDDAGASGIDGPVYGFYGGADERVNATIDTTRAAMEKNGKHYDPEIYPGAGHAFMRLAEEPDPSEANRKAHDEAWSRWLTLLHAID
;
A
#
# COMPACT_ATOMS: atom_id res chain seq x y z
N MET A 1 39.89 -48.68 -16.50
CA MET A 1 38.92 -47.98 -15.61
C MET A 1 38.49 -46.68 -16.28
N ARG A 2 37.28 -46.60 -16.85
CA ARG A 2 36.72 -45.40 -17.52
C ARG A 2 35.86 -44.64 -16.51
N LYS A 3 36.28 -43.45 -16.10
CA LYS A 3 35.50 -42.52 -15.26
C LYS A 3 34.39 -41.91 -16.10
N ARG A 4 33.13 -42.19 -15.75
CA ARG A 4 31.95 -41.49 -16.29
C ARG A 4 31.76 -40.17 -15.55
N ILE A 5 31.88 -39.07 -16.25
CA ILE A 5 31.52 -37.73 -15.76
C ILE A 5 30.01 -37.62 -15.95
N ILE A 6 29.27 -37.50 -14.84
CA ILE A 6 27.83 -37.17 -14.84
C ILE A 6 27.72 -35.65 -14.84
N LEU A 7 27.29 -35.13 -15.98
CA LEU A 7 26.96 -33.69 -16.11
C LEU A 7 25.57 -33.47 -15.51
N VAL A 8 25.52 -32.85 -14.33
CA VAL A 8 24.26 -32.43 -13.71
C VAL A 8 23.88 -31.07 -14.31
N THR A 9 22.94 -31.10 -15.24
CA THR A 9 22.40 -29.87 -15.82
C THR A 9 21.33 -29.33 -14.85
N THR A 10 21.69 -28.30 -14.09
CA THR A 10 20.74 -27.57 -13.24
C THR A 10 19.83 -26.73 -14.14
N LEU A 11 18.60 -27.18 -14.32
CA LEU A 11 17.56 -26.43 -15.02
C LEU A 11 17.10 -25.29 -14.11
N LEU A 12 17.57 -24.07 -14.36
CA LEU A 12 17.11 -22.87 -13.72
C LEU A 12 15.71 -22.56 -14.26
N CYS A 13 14.67 -22.97 -13.55
CA CYS A 13 13.31 -22.52 -13.85
C CYS A 13 13.23 -21.02 -13.56
N ILE A 14 13.38 -20.19 -14.59
CA ILE A 14 12.96 -18.79 -14.56
C ILE A 14 11.43 -18.84 -14.56
N LEU A 15 10.82 -18.78 -13.36
CA LEU A 15 9.40 -18.48 -13.25
C LEU A 15 9.24 -17.02 -13.72
N GLY A 16 9.00 -16.86 -15.01
CA GLY A 16 8.47 -15.61 -15.54
C GLY A 16 7.13 -15.36 -14.84
N CYS A 17 7.00 -14.24 -14.14
CA CYS A 17 5.72 -13.77 -13.65
C CYS A 17 4.81 -13.58 -14.87
N ALA A 18 3.97 -14.57 -15.16
CA ALA A 18 2.91 -14.39 -16.14
C ALA A 18 2.03 -13.24 -15.63
N HIS A 19 1.93 -12.18 -16.39
CA HIS A 19 0.98 -11.10 -16.12
C HIS A 19 -0.42 -11.71 -16.09
N ASP A 20 -1.06 -11.66 -14.94
CA ASP A 20 -2.44 -12.09 -14.79
C ASP A 20 -3.35 -11.04 -15.44
N ASN A 21 -3.78 -11.31 -16.65
CA ASN A 21 -4.65 -10.41 -17.43
C ASN A 21 -6.11 -10.35 -16.91
N ARG A 22 -6.43 -11.06 -15.83
CA ARG A 22 -7.75 -10.97 -15.21
C ARG A 22 -7.88 -9.62 -14.50
N GLY A 23 -9.05 -8.99 -14.64
CA GLY A 23 -9.33 -7.76 -13.90
C GLY A 23 -9.34 -7.98 -12.37
N PRO A 24 -9.23 -6.90 -11.57
CA PRO A 24 -9.12 -6.98 -10.11
C PRO A 24 -10.23 -7.82 -9.44
N ALA A 25 -11.50 -7.67 -9.86
CA ALA A 25 -12.61 -8.43 -9.30
C ALA A 25 -12.44 -9.94 -9.50
N ALA A 26 -12.11 -10.38 -10.71
CA ALA A 26 -11.92 -11.79 -11.03
C ALA A 26 -10.70 -12.41 -10.29
N ARG A 27 -9.70 -11.60 -9.99
CA ARG A 27 -8.55 -12.04 -9.17
C ARG A 27 -8.97 -12.27 -7.73
N LEU A 28 -9.75 -11.37 -7.15
CA LEU A 28 -10.28 -11.51 -5.79
C LEU A 28 -11.20 -12.73 -5.66
N GLU A 29 -12.08 -12.98 -6.64
CA GLU A 29 -12.96 -14.15 -6.66
C GLU A 29 -12.21 -15.48 -6.71
N SER A 30 -11.00 -15.50 -7.27
CA SER A 30 -10.19 -16.72 -7.46
C SER A 30 -9.02 -16.85 -6.50
N THR A 31 -8.86 -15.92 -5.55
CA THR A 31 -7.78 -16.01 -4.55
C THR A 31 -7.96 -17.26 -3.68
N PRO A 32 -6.88 -18.03 -3.42
CA PRO A 32 -6.95 -19.16 -2.48
C PRO A 32 -6.74 -18.72 -1.02
N ARG A 33 -6.49 -17.43 -0.77
CA ARG A 33 -6.21 -16.90 0.56
C ARG A 33 -7.51 -16.59 1.30
N HIS A 34 -7.46 -16.71 2.62
CA HIS A 34 -8.56 -16.25 3.46
C HIS A 34 -8.60 -14.73 3.45
N ASP A 35 -9.74 -14.19 3.10
CA ASP A 35 -10.05 -12.77 3.19
C ASP A 35 -11.39 -12.54 3.86
N GLU A 36 -11.53 -11.40 4.50
CA GLU A 36 -12.78 -11.04 5.17
C GLU A 36 -12.97 -9.52 5.26
N TRP A 37 -14.22 -9.10 5.32
CA TRP A 37 -14.59 -7.77 5.75
C TRP A 37 -14.82 -7.77 7.26
N VAL A 38 -14.12 -6.86 7.94
CA VAL A 38 -14.27 -6.65 9.38
C VAL A 38 -14.87 -5.28 9.65
N THR A 39 -15.52 -5.16 10.79
CA THR A 39 -16.00 -3.89 11.32
C THR A 39 -15.19 -3.51 12.56
N ILE A 40 -14.69 -2.29 12.59
CA ILE A 40 -13.88 -1.74 13.66
C ILE A 40 -14.63 -0.56 14.25
N ASP A 41 -14.77 -0.50 15.57
CA ASP A 41 -15.29 0.70 16.22
C ASP A 41 -14.24 1.82 16.14
N SER A 42 -14.62 2.92 15.53
CA SER A 42 -13.78 4.10 15.36
C SER A 42 -14.51 5.30 16.00
N GLU A 43 -14.35 5.42 17.32
CA GLU A 43 -14.99 6.47 18.15
C GLU A 43 -16.51 6.55 17.96
N GLY A 44 -17.19 5.40 18.04
CA GLY A 44 -18.64 5.28 17.86
C GLY A 44 -19.10 5.27 16.39
N ARG A 45 -18.17 5.31 15.42
CA ARG A 45 -18.43 5.09 14.00
C ARG A 45 -18.04 3.66 13.62
N THR A 46 -18.73 3.08 12.67
CA THR A 46 -18.34 1.80 12.06
C THR A 46 -17.34 2.04 10.94
N LEU A 47 -16.08 1.61 11.11
CA LEU A 47 -15.09 1.52 10.07
C LEU A 47 -15.10 0.11 9.47
N ASN A 48 -15.38 -0.01 8.18
CA ASN A 48 -15.21 -1.28 7.47
C ASN A 48 -13.76 -1.39 6.98
N ALA A 49 -13.17 -2.57 7.12
CA ALA A 49 -11.84 -2.84 6.57
C ALA A 49 -11.79 -4.23 5.92
N TYR A 50 -11.02 -4.34 4.84
CA TYR A 50 -10.76 -5.60 4.16
C TYR A 50 -9.44 -6.17 4.68
N VAL A 51 -9.47 -7.39 5.18
CA VAL A 51 -8.30 -8.09 5.73
C VAL A 51 -8.02 -9.33 4.90
N VAL A 52 -6.75 -9.55 4.57
CA VAL A 52 -6.30 -10.77 3.87
C VAL A 52 -5.17 -11.40 4.66
N TYR A 53 -5.24 -12.71 4.82
CA TYR A 53 -4.29 -13.48 5.61
C TYR A 53 -3.35 -14.31 4.71
N PRO A 54 -2.06 -14.38 5.04
CA PRO A 54 -1.14 -15.27 4.35
C PRO A 54 -1.46 -16.74 4.66
N GLN A 55 -1.21 -17.62 3.71
CA GLN A 55 -1.27 -19.07 3.90
C GLN A 55 -0.05 -19.56 4.71
N SER A 56 -0.02 -19.24 6.00
CA SER A 56 1.10 -19.54 6.91
C SER A 56 0.59 -19.92 8.29
N SER A 57 1.27 -20.86 8.92
CA SER A 57 1.06 -21.21 10.33
C SER A 57 1.90 -20.34 11.29
N ARG A 58 2.84 -19.56 10.76
CA ARG A 58 3.66 -18.63 11.55
C ARG A 58 2.99 -17.26 11.64
N LYS A 59 3.25 -16.57 12.75
CA LYS A 59 2.84 -15.16 12.87
C LYS A 59 3.56 -14.32 11.83
N ALA A 60 2.83 -13.36 11.27
CA ALA A 60 3.28 -12.51 10.18
C ALA A 60 3.26 -11.03 10.56
N GLY A 61 4.14 -10.24 9.95
CA GLY A 61 4.05 -8.79 9.97
C GLY A 61 2.79 -8.31 9.25
N ALA A 62 2.30 -7.13 9.64
CA ALA A 62 1.12 -6.54 9.02
C ALA A 62 1.48 -5.36 8.11
N VAL A 63 0.68 -5.17 7.06
CA VAL A 63 0.74 -3.98 6.20
C VAL A 63 -0.64 -3.31 6.19
N LEU A 64 -0.69 -2.06 6.66
CA LEU A 64 -1.86 -1.20 6.54
C LEU A 64 -1.82 -0.52 5.17
N VAL A 65 -2.83 -0.77 4.33
CA VAL A 65 -2.90 -0.26 2.96
C VAL A 65 -3.89 0.90 2.87
N ILE A 66 -3.41 2.10 2.55
CA ILE A 66 -4.22 3.32 2.41
C ILE A 66 -4.54 3.54 0.93
N HIS A 67 -5.83 3.53 0.61
CA HIS A 67 -6.34 3.60 -0.76
C HIS A 67 -6.11 4.95 -1.45
N GLU A 68 -6.27 4.97 -2.77
CA GLU A 68 -6.25 6.18 -3.59
C GLU A 68 -7.49 7.07 -3.32
N ASN A 69 -7.59 8.20 -4.03
CA ASN A 69 -8.74 9.12 -3.98
C ASN A 69 -10.04 8.59 -4.59
N ARG A 70 -10.13 7.28 -4.82
CA ARG A 70 -11.34 6.58 -5.30
C ARG A 70 -11.97 5.70 -4.23
N GLY A 71 -11.42 5.70 -3.01
CA GLY A 71 -11.83 4.80 -1.94
C GLY A 71 -11.22 3.40 -2.07
N LEU A 72 -11.75 2.46 -1.29
CA LEU A 72 -11.31 1.07 -1.27
C LEU A 72 -11.88 0.31 -2.47
N THR A 73 -11.24 0.46 -3.63
CA THR A 73 -11.58 -0.22 -4.87
C THR A 73 -11.06 -1.67 -4.88
N ASP A 74 -11.54 -2.46 -5.85
CA ASP A 74 -11.06 -3.84 -6.06
C ASP A 74 -9.55 -3.89 -6.31
N TRP A 75 -8.99 -2.90 -7.03
CA TRP A 75 -7.55 -2.82 -7.23
C TRP A 75 -6.79 -2.73 -5.88
N VAL A 76 -7.22 -1.90 -4.94
CA VAL A 76 -6.56 -1.80 -3.62
C VAL A 76 -6.70 -3.11 -2.85
N ARG A 77 -7.86 -3.79 -2.96
CA ARG A 77 -8.05 -5.12 -2.37
C ARG A 77 -7.11 -6.16 -2.99
N THR A 78 -6.83 -6.09 -4.31
CA THR A 78 -5.82 -6.97 -4.94
C THR A 78 -4.40 -6.65 -4.47
N VAL A 79 -4.08 -5.41 -4.13
CA VAL A 79 -2.80 -5.08 -3.50
C VAL A 79 -2.67 -5.77 -2.14
N ALA A 80 -3.73 -5.73 -1.31
CA ALA A 80 -3.77 -6.45 -0.04
C ALA A 80 -3.62 -7.96 -0.23
N ASP A 81 -4.30 -8.54 -1.20
CA ASP A 81 -4.19 -9.97 -1.54
C ASP A 81 -2.77 -10.36 -1.97
N ARG A 82 -2.10 -9.55 -2.79
CA ARG A 82 -0.70 -9.78 -3.19
C ARG A 82 0.27 -9.69 -2.02
N LEU A 83 0.06 -8.79 -1.07
CA LEU A 83 0.87 -8.74 0.15
C LEU A 83 0.70 -10.01 0.98
N ALA A 84 -0.53 -10.53 1.07
CA ALA A 84 -0.80 -11.79 1.75
C ALA A 84 -0.18 -13.00 1.01
N GLU A 85 -0.13 -12.98 -0.33
CA GLU A 85 0.65 -13.95 -1.11
C GLU A 85 2.14 -13.97 -0.72
N ARG A 86 2.67 -12.84 -0.31
CA ARG A 86 4.09 -12.66 0.09
C ARG A 86 4.34 -12.87 1.59
N GLY A 87 3.31 -13.30 2.32
CA GLY A 87 3.46 -13.71 3.71
C GLY A 87 3.07 -12.66 4.75
N TYR A 88 2.49 -11.52 4.36
CA TYR A 88 2.06 -10.46 5.27
C TYR A 88 0.55 -10.53 5.53
N ILE A 89 0.11 -10.14 6.72
CA ILE A 89 -1.30 -9.81 6.92
C ILE A 89 -1.51 -8.42 6.31
N ALA A 90 -2.48 -8.28 5.42
CA ALA A 90 -2.81 -6.98 4.85
C ALA A 90 -4.16 -6.51 5.35
N ILE A 91 -4.25 -5.26 5.80
CA ILE A 91 -5.50 -4.60 6.18
C ILE A 91 -5.67 -3.32 5.37
N ALA A 92 -6.81 -3.19 4.71
CA ALA A 92 -7.17 -2.02 3.92
C ALA A 92 -8.49 -1.43 4.46
N PRO A 93 -8.44 -0.36 5.29
CA PRO A 93 -9.64 0.31 5.77
C PRO A 93 -10.34 1.05 4.63
N ASP A 94 -11.66 0.96 4.60
CA ASP A 94 -12.51 1.79 3.76
C ASP A 94 -12.80 3.11 4.47
N LEU A 95 -11.97 4.12 4.21
CA LEU A 95 -12.06 5.44 4.87
C LEU A 95 -13.34 6.20 4.46
N LEU A 96 -14.08 5.71 3.47
CA LEU A 96 -15.42 6.18 3.11
C LEU A 96 -16.54 5.45 3.84
N SER A 97 -16.23 4.62 4.84
CA SER A 97 -17.24 3.96 5.68
C SER A 97 -18.21 4.98 6.30
N GLY A 98 -19.50 4.77 6.06
CA GLY A 98 -20.56 5.65 6.52
C GLY A 98 -20.80 6.92 5.67
N ALA A 99 -19.94 7.20 4.68
CA ALA A 99 -20.02 8.40 3.86
C ALA A 99 -20.85 8.23 2.58
N ALA A 100 -21.03 6.99 2.11
CA ALA A 100 -21.89 6.72 0.96
C ALA A 100 -23.38 6.87 1.30
N PRO A 101 -24.27 6.95 0.31
CA PRO A 101 -25.72 6.97 0.55
C PRO A 101 -26.14 5.85 1.49
N ASN A 102 -27.08 6.15 2.39
CA ASN A 102 -27.59 5.24 3.42
C ASN A 102 -26.55 4.71 4.42
N GLY A 103 -25.44 5.44 4.61
CA GLY A 103 -24.39 5.03 5.54
C GLY A 103 -23.51 3.90 5.00
N GLY A 104 -23.47 3.71 3.68
CA GLY A 104 -22.66 2.71 2.99
C GLY A 104 -21.17 3.04 2.94
N ARG A 105 -20.44 2.26 2.13
CA ARG A 105 -18.98 2.32 1.94
C ARG A 105 -18.63 2.64 0.48
N THR A 106 -17.34 2.55 0.12
CA THR A 106 -16.84 2.90 -1.23
C THR A 106 -17.66 2.28 -2.37
N SER A 107 -18.04 1.00 -2.27
CA SER A 107 -18.82 0.29 -3.29
C SER A 107 -20.24 0.83 -3.50
N ASP A 108 -20.75 1.60 -2.56
CA ASP A 108 -22.13 2.08 -2.56
C ASP A 108 -22.28 3.49 -3.15
N PHE A 109 -21.17 4.10 -3.56
CA PHE A 109 -21.20 5.36 -4.29
C PHE A 109 -21.66 5.15 -5.74
N PRO A 110 -22.47 6.07 -6.29
CA PRO A 110 -23.02 5.95 -7.65
C PRO A 110 -21.94 6.08 -8.73
N SER A 111 -20.79 6.66 -8.40
CA SER A 111 -19.66 6.82 -9.33
C SER A 111 -18.33 7.04 -8.59
N SER A 112 -17.22 6.81 -9.29
CA SER A 112 -15.88 7.13 -8.82
C SER A 112 -15.68 8.63 -8.55
N ASP A 113 -16.39 9.51 -9.24
CA ASP A 113 -16.33 10.95 -9.01
C ASP A 113 -17.05 11.35 -7.72
N ALA A 114 -18.18 10.72 -7.42
CA ALA A 114 -18.86 10.90 -6.14
C ALA A 114 -17.99 10.44 -4.96
N ALA A 115 -17.31 9.31 -5.10
CA ALA A 115 -16.35 8.83 -4.09
C ALA A 115 -15.18 9.81 -3.91
N ARG A 116 -14.61 10.35 -5.00
CA ARG A 116 -13.54 11.37 -4.94
C ARG A 116 -14.00 12.64 -4.23
N GLU A 117 -15.21 13.11 -4.54
CA GLU A 117 -15.77 14.28 -3.88
C GLU A 117 -15.92 14.02 -2.37
N ALA A 118 -16.40 12.85 -1.96
CA ALA A 118 -16.51 12.48 -0.57
C ALA A 118 -15.14 12.43 0.12
N ILE A 119 -14.12 11.81 -0.49
CA ILE A 119 -12.75 11.79 0.05
C ILE A 119 -12.18 13.19 0.25
N SER A 120 -12.45 14.11 -0.69
CA SER A 120 -11.94 15.49 -0.58
C SER A 120 -12.52 16.26 0.61
N LYS A 121 -13.64 15.78 1.16
CA LYS A 121 -14.35 16.37 2.30
C LYS A 121 -14.06 15.65 3.63
N LEU A 122 -13.32 14.54 3.62
CA LEU A 122 -12.99 13.80 4.84
C LEU A 122 -12.14 14.66 5.78
N PRO A 123 -12.55 14.86 7.04
CA PRO A 123 -11.71 15.52 8.04
C PRO A 123 -10.41 14.72 8.25
N ARG A 124 -9.27 15.42 8.26
CA ARG A 124 -7.96 14.78 8.48
C ARG A 124 -7.92 14.01 9.80
N GLU A 125 -8.49 14.56 10.84
CA GLU A 125 -8.56 13.94 12.18
C GLU A 125 -9.31 12.59 12.13
N GLN A 126 -10.46 12.53 11.46
CA GLN A 126 -11.21 11.30 11.26
C GLN A 126 -10.35 10.24 10.54
N VAL A 127 -9.66 10.64 9.46
CA VAL A 127 -8.79 9.72 8.72
C VAL A 127 -7.68 9.16 9.61
N MET A 128 -7.03 10.00 10.43
CA MET A 128 -5.99 9.55 11.35
C MET A 128 -6.53 8.61 12.42
N THR A 129 -7.70 8.92 12.99
CA THR A 129 -8.39 8.04 13.96
C THR A 129 -8.74 6.69 13.35
N ASP A 130 -9.30 6.68 12.13
CA ASP A 130 -9.65 5.45 11.43
C ASP A 130 -8.41 4.58 11.14
N LEU A 131 -7.30 5.20 10.71
CA LEU A 131 -6.04 4.51 10.47
C LEU A 131 -5.44 3.94 11.76
N ALA A 132 -5.46 4.70 12.86
CA ALA A 132 -4.97 4.24 14.16
C ALA A 132 -5.78 3.05 14.68
N ASN A 133 -7.11 3.09 14.56
CA ASN A 133 -7.98 1.98 14.96
C ASN A 133 -7.77 0.73 14.07
N ALA A 134 -7.57 0.89 12.77
CA ALA A 134 -7.23 -0.21 11.87
C ALA A 134 -5.84 -0.81 12.20
N ALA A 135 -4.85 0.03 12.49
CA ALA A 135 -3.51 -0.39 12.92
C ALA A 135 -3.56 -1.17 14.25
N LYS A 136 -4.32 -0.66 15.21
CA LYS A 136 -4.55 -1.34 16.49
C LYS A 136 -5.23 -2.69 16.27
N TYR A 137 -6.27 -2.74 15.46
CA TYR A 137 -7.01 -3.98 15.16
C TYR A 137 -6.07 -5.06 14.61
N VAL A 138 -5.32 -4.75 13.54
CA VAL A 138 -4.47 -5.76 12.88
C VAL A 138 -3.37 -6.28 13.80
N ARG A 139 -2.83 -5.45 14.69
CA ARG A 139 -1.83 -5.88 15.69
C ARG A 139 -2.39 -6.82 16.74
N THR A 140 -3.70 -6.79 17.02
CA THR A 140 -4.36 -7.69 17.99
C THR A 140 -4.69 -9.06 17.43
N LEU A 141 -4.58 -9.26 16.12
CA LEU A 141 -4.87 -10.54 15.48
C LEU A 141 -3.92 -11.64 16.02
N PRO A 142 -4.42 -12.83 16.34
CA PRO A 142 -3.58 -13.94 16.83
C PRO A 142 -2.45 -14.34 15.87
N SER A 143 -2.67 -14.12 14.57
CA SER A 143 -1.72 -14.38 13.48
C SER A 143 -0.68 -13.28 13.28
N ALA A 144 -0.83 -12.11 13.93
CA ALA A 144 0.12 -11.01 13.83
C ALA A 144 1.32 -11.18 14.73
N ASN A 145 2.52 -10.76 14.28
CA ASN A 145 3.75 -10.72 15.07
C ASN A 145 3.94 -9.37 15.80
N GLY A 146 3.04 -8.42 15.62
CA GLY A 146 3.06 -7.08 16.23
C GLY A 146 3.74 -6.00 15.37
N LYS A 147 4.53 -6.37 14.37
CA LYS A 147 5.15 -5.40 13.44
C LYS A 147 4.12 -4.85 12.45
N LEU A 148 4.19 -3.56 12.17
CA LEU A 148 3.32 -2.88 11.23
C LEU A 148 4.11 -2.00 10.27
N ALA A 149 3.92 -2.23 8.98
CA ALA A 149 4.27 -1.30 7.93
C ALA A 149 3.01 -0.60 7.39
N VAL A 150 3.18 0.58 6.82
CA VAL A 150 2.09 1.33 6.18
C VAL A 150 2.44 1.58 4.73
N ALA A 151 1.50 1.37 3.82
CA ALA A 151 1.65 1.68 2.41
C ALA A 151 0.44 2.46 1.90
N GLY A 152 0.67 3.59 1.24
CA GLY A 152 -0.42 4.40 0.70
C GLY A 152 -0.16 4.87 -0.72
N PHE A 153 -1.26 5.02 -1.47
CA PHE A 153 -1.24 5.30 -2.90
C PHE A 153 -1.93 6.62 -3.20
N CYS A 154 -1.33 7.48 -4.02
CA CYS A 154 -1.88 8.78 -4.44
C CYS A 154 -2.24 9.66 -3.21
N TRP A 155 -3.51 9.96 -3.01
CA TRP A 155 -4.03 10.62 -1.81
C TRP A 155 -3.60 9.86 -0.54
N GLY A 156 -3.75 8.54 -0.54
CA GLY A 156 -3.29 7.66 0.55
C GLY A 156 -1.78 7.74 0.80
N GLY A 157 -0.97 8.03 -0.22
CA GLY A 157 0.46 8.27 -0.04
C GLY A 157 0.74 9.50 0.82
N GLY A 158 0.00 10.60 0.62
CA GLY A 158 0.06 11.77 1.51
C GLY A 158 -0.41 11.44 2.93
N ARG A 159 -1.48 10.64 3.06
CA ARG A 159 -1.97 10.18 4.38
C ARG A 159 -0.99 9.26 5.09
N THR A 160 -0.14 8.54 4.33
CA THR A 160 0.96 7.73 4.91
C THR A 160 1.97 8.60 5.64
N PHE A 161 2.38 9.75 5.09
CA PHE A 161 3.23 10.70 5.80
C PHE A 161 2.53 11.26 7.05
N ASP A 162 1.26 11.67 6.93
CA ASP A 162 0.50 12.18 8.06
C ASP A 162 0.41 11.15 9.21
N PHE A 163 0.16 9.89 8.87
CA PHE A 163 0.02 8.82 9.84
C PHE A 163 1.37 8.45 10.47
N ALA A 164 2.44 8.37 9.67
CA ALA A 164 3.79 8.17 10.19
C ALA A 164 4.21 9.28 11.17
N ASN A 165 3.81 10.54 10.89
CA ASN A 165 4.10 11.68 11.76
C ASN A 165 3.28 11.67 13.06
N ALA A 166 2.18 10.92 13.13
CA ALA A 166 1.40 10.75 14.35
C ALA A 166 2.06 9.82 15.39
N GLY A 167 3.11 9.08 15.01
CA GLY A 167 3.94 8.32 15.95
C GLY A 167 3.32 7.00 16.44
N ASP A 168 2.84 6.16 15.53
CA ASP A 168 2.07 4.93 15.86
C ASP A 168 2.91 3.64 15.81
N ASP A 169 4.20 3.70 16.17
CA ASP A 169 5.15 2.55 16.16
C ASP A 169 5.14 1.81 14.81
N ILE A 170 5.39 2.57 13.73
CA ILE A 170 5.40 2.07 12.36
C ILE A 170 6.82 1.62 12.00
N SER A 171 6.99 0.34 11.63
CA SER A 171 8.28 -0.23 11.26
C SER A 171 8.87 0.39 9.98
N ALA A 172 8.03 0.73 9.01
CA ALA A 172 8.37 1.49 7.81
C ALA A 172 7.13 2.03 7.11
N SER A 173 7.30 3.11 6.36
CA SER A 173 6.25 3.76 5.55
C SER A 173 6.60 3.74 4.07
N PHE A 174 5.66 3.33 3.22
CA PHE A 174 5.82 3.21 1.78
C PHE A 174 4.84 4.16 1.07
N VAL A 175 5.37 5.16 0.41
CA VAL A 175 4.61 6.24 -0.22
C VAL A 175 4.66 6.10 -1.73
N PHE A 176 3.54 5.71 -2.34
CA PHE A 176 3.41 5.61 -3.78
C PHE A 176 2.76 6.87 -4.35
N TYR A 177 3.53 7.62 -5.12
CA TYR A 177 3.10 8.85 -5.82
C TYR A 177 2.24 9.80 -4.97
N GLY A 178 2.58 9.91 -3.67
CA GLY A 178 1.97 10.83 -2.72
C GLY A 178 2.86 12.03 -2.41
N THR A 179 2.25 13.17 -2.08
CA THR A 179 2.98 14.35 -1.63
C THR A 179 3.38 14.21 -0.17
N GLY A 180 4.60 14.62 0.18
CA GLY A 180 5.14 14.56 1.53
C GLY A 180 5.03 15.88 2.30
N PRO A 181 5.56 15.92 3.53
CA PRO A 181 5.62 17.13 4.33
C PRO A 181 6.47 18.22 3.66
N HIS A 182 6.08 19.44 3.84
CA HIS A 182 6.78 20.62 3.32
C HIS A 182 7.35 21.52 4.44
N ASP A 183 7.17 21.12 5.68
CA ASP A 183 7.66 21.81 6.87
C ASP A 183 8.08 20.84 7.99
N ASP A 184 8.66 21.39 9.04
CA ASP A 184 9.15 20.64 10.19
C ASP A 184 8.01 19.93 10.94
N ALA A 185 6.86 20.56 11.08
CA ALA A 185 5.72 20.03 11.82
C ALA A 185 5.19 18.73 11.18
N GLY A 186 5.25 18.64 9.86
CA GLY A 186 4.83 17.45 9.13
C GLY A 186 5.84 16.30 9.13
N ALA A 187 7.09 16.52 9.59
CA ALA A 187 8.15 15.52 9.57
C ALA A 187 8.64 15.11 10.97
N SER A 188 8.47 15.94 11.99
CA SER A 188 9.13 15.80 13.30
C SER A 188 8.75 14.54 14.07
N GLY A 189 7.53 14.06 13.96
CA GLY A 189 7.00 12.87 14.63
C GLY A 189 7.27 11.55 13.91
N ILE A 190 7.87 11.57 12.72
CA ILE A 190 8.13 10.34 11.95
C ILE A 190 9.30 9.57 12.59
N ASP A 191 9.09 8.34 13.05
CA ASP A 191 10.13 7.55 13.71
C ASP A 191 10.76 6.47 12.80
N GLY A 192 9.97 5.81 11.98
CA GLY A 192 10.44 4.79 11.05
C GLY A 192 10.93 5.35 9.71
N PRO A 193 11.64 4.55 8.89
CA PRO A 193 12.07 4.94 7.56
C PRO A 193 10.86 5.15 6.63
N VAL A 194 10.98 6.13 5.73
CA VAL A 194 9.99 6.41 4.68
C VAL A 194 10.63 6.16 3.32
N TYR A 195 10.00 5.30 2.53
CA TYR A 195 10.41 4.95 1.17
C TYR A 195 9.40 5.49 0.17
N GLY A 196 9.87 6.32 -0.76
CA GLY A 196 9.05 6.94 -1.80
C GLY A 196 9.14 6.19 -3.13
N PHE A 197 8.04 6.13 -3.88
CA PHE A 197 7.92 5.48 -5.20
C PHE A 197 7.19 6.43 -6.15
N TYR A 198 7.93 7.08 -7.06
CA TYR A 198 7.45 8.21 -7.83
C TYR A 198 7.57 7.98 -9.34
N GLY A 199 6.52 8.30 -10.09
CA GLY A 199 6.58 8.26 -11.55
C GLY A 199 7.32 9.46 -12.13
N GLY A 200 8.30 9.23 -13.03
CA GLY A 200 9.14 10.30 -13.59
C GLY A 200 8.36 11.34 -14.41
N ALA A 201 7.18 10.98 -14.95
CA ALA A 201 6.30 11.89 -15.66
C ALA A 201 5.23 12.56 -14.77
N ASP A 202 5.25 12.34 -13.44
CA ASP A 202 4.35 12.99 -12.48
C ASP A 202 4.96 14.30 -11.95
N GLU A 203 5.03 15.32 -12.79
CA GLU A 203 5.65 16.61 -12.45
C GLU A 203 5.07 17.22 -11.18
N ARG A 204 3.74 17.12 -10.98
CA ARG A 204 3.03 17.70 -9.84
C ARG A 204 3.52 17.12 -8.50
N VAL A 205 3.67 15.82 -8.40
CA VAL A 205 4.14 15.15 -7.18
C VAL A 205 5.65 15.31 -7.04
N ASN A 206 6.40 15.14 -8.14
CA ASN A 206 7.85 15.22 -8.13
C ASN A 206 8.36 16.59 -7.67
N ALA A 207 7.63 17.67 -7.97
CA ALA A 207 7.94 19.02 -7.49
C ALA A 207 7.96 19.15 -5.94
N THR A 208 7.38 18.18 -5.22
CA THR A 208 7.36 18.19 -3.74
C THR A 208 8.51 17.40 -3.11
N ILE A 209 9.24 16.57 -3.88
CA ILE A 209 10.24 15.62 -3.36
C ILE A 209 11.38 16.34 -2.64
N ASP A 210 11.94 17.39 -3.23
CA ASP A 210 13.08 18.09 -2.64
C ASP A 210 12.69 18.83 -1.36
N THR A 211 11.51 19.44 -1.32
CA THR A 211 10.99 20.08 -0.11
C THR A 211 10.74 19.05 1.01
N THR A 212 10.16 17.89 0.66
CA THR A 212 9.98 16.76 1.59
C THR A 212 11.33 16.27 2.11
N ARG A 213 12.32 16.09 1.21
CA ARG A 213 13.67 15.68 1.59
C ARG A 213 14.29 16.65 2.59
N ALA A 214 14.22 17.95 2.32
CA ALA A 214 14.75 18.99 3.21
C ALA A 214 14.08 18.98 4.60
N ALA A 215 12.75 18.80 4.66
CA ALA A 215 12.02 18.68 5.92
C ALA A 215 12.41 17.42 6.71
N MET A 216 12.54 16.29 6.05
CA MET A 216 12.96 15.02 6.66
C MET A 216 14.41 15.08 7.18
N GLU A 217 15.36 15.55 6.36
CA GLU A 217 16.77 15.72 6.74
C GLU A 217 16.95 16.66 7.92
N LYS A 218 16.25 17.81 7.93
CA LYS A 218 16.30 18.76 9.03
C LYS A 218 15.86 18.16 10.36
N ASN A 219 14.93 17.21 10.33
CA ASN A 219 14.45 16.49 11.51
C ASN A 219 15.20 15.18 11.78
N GLY A 220 16.28 14.89 11.06
CA GLY A 220 17.07 13.66 11.21
C GLY A 220 16.30 12.39 10.83
N LYS A 221 15.31 12.50 9.95
CA LYS A 221 14.44 11.39 9.53
C LYS A 221 14.93 10.77 8.23
N HIS A 222 14.76 9.46 8.09
CA HIS A 222 15.14 8.74 6.89
C HIS A 222 14.07 8.84 5.81
N TYR A 223 14.45 9.36 4.63
CA TYR A 223 13.58 9.41 3.44
C TYR A 223 14.37 9.00 2.20
N ASP A 224 13.92 7.92 1.55
CA ASP A 224 14.55 7.35 0.36
C ASP A 224 13.55 7.28 -0.81
N PRO A 225 13.41 8.38 -1.59
CA PRO A 225 12.57 8.42 -2.78
C PRO A 225 13.27 7.84 -3.99
N GLU A 226 12.57 6.98 -4.73
CA GLU A 226 12.95 6.48 -6.05
C GLU A 226 12.01 7.01 -7.13
N ILE A 227 12.59 7.46 -8.25
CA ILE A 227 11.84 8.01 -9.39
C ILE A 227 11.98 7.04 -10.56
N TYR A 228 10.85 6.51 -11.07
CA TYR A 228 10.79 5.57 -12.18
C TYR A 228 10.61 6.32 -13.50
N PRO A 229 11.63 6.34 -14.39
CA PRO A 229 11.63 7.16 -15.60
C PRO A 229 10.44 6.87 -16.51
N GLY A 230 9.75 7.93 -16.98
CA GLY A 230 8.64 7.85 -17.93
C GLY A 230 7.32 7.31 -17.37
N ALA A 231 7.31 6.77 -16.16
CA ALA A 231 6.08 6.31 -15.52
C ALA A 231 5.21 7.51 -15.11
N GLY A 232 3.89 7.37 -15.26
CA GLY A 232 2.93 8.39 -14.88
C GLY A 232 2.47 8.31 -13.43
N HIS A 233 1.62 9.27 -13.02
CA HIS A 233 0.89 9.16 -11.76
C HIS A 233 0.06 7.87 -11.73
N ALA A 234 -0.05 7.22 -10.57
CA ALA A 234 -0.78 5.96 -10.39
C ALA A 234 -0.24 4.77 -11.24
N PHE A 235 1.06 4.76 -11.58
CA PHE A 235 1.66 3.72 -12.40
C PHE A 235 1.44 2.29 -11.85
N MET A 236 1.35 2.10 -10.54
CA MET A 236 1.05 0.81 -9.92
C MET A 236 -0.29 0.24 -10.38
N ARG A 237 -1.31 1.08 -10.48
CA ARG A 237 -2.64 0.68 -10.95
C ARG A 237 -2.72 0.65 -12.48
N LEU A 238 -2.17 1.67 -13.14
CA LEU A 238 -2.23 1.80 -14.61
C LEU A 238 -1.48 0.68 -15.33
N ALA A 239 -0.47 0.10 -14.70
CA ALA A 239 0.24 -1.06 -15.26
C ALA A 239 -0.63 -2.33 -15.33
N GLU A 240 -1.70 -2.39 -14.57
CA GLU A 240 -2.63 -3.53 -14.53
C GLU A 240 -3.87 -3.33 -15.43
N GLU A 241 -3.97 -2.20 -16.12
CA GLU A 241 -5.01 -1.97 -17.14
C GLU A 241 -4.70 -2.76 -18.42
N PRO A 242 -5.70 -3.01 -19.29
CA PRO A 242 -5.53 -3.89 -20.45
C PRO A 242 -4.42 -3.48 -21.44
N ASP A 243 -4.12 -2.18 -21.56
CA ASP A 243 -3.09 -1.66 -22.46
C ASP A 243 -2.20 -0.62 -21.74
N PRO A 244 -1.36 -1.08 -20.81
CA PRO A 244 -0.48 -0.19 -20.06
C PRO A 244 0.72 0.26 -20.90
N SER A 245 1.21 1.47 -20.67
CA SER A 245 2.48 1.89 -21.25
C SER A 245 3.63 1.02 -20.75
N GLU A 246 4.66 0.84 -21.59
CA GLU A 246 5.87 0.09 -21.21
C GLU A 246 6.53 0.69 -19.97
N ALA A 247 6.58 2.03 -19.86
CA ALA A 247 7.13 2.72 -18.72
C ALA A 247 6.38 2.40 -17.42
N ASN A 248 5.02 2.36 -17.45
CA ASN A 248 4.24 1.99 -16.27
C ASN A 248 4.44 0.52 -15.89
N ARG A 249 4.49 -0.42 -16.85
CA ARG A 249 4.77 -1.84 -16.57
C ARG A 249 6.12 -2.01 -15.90
N LYS A 250 7.17 -1.42 -16.48
CA LYS A 250 8.52 -1.49 -15.93
C LYS A 250 8.58 -0.91 -14.51
N ALA A 251 8.01 0.28 -14.32
CA ALA A 251 7.97 0.94 -13.00
C ALA A 251 7.22 0.11 -11.96
N HIS A 252 6.09 -0.50 -12.34
CA HIS A 252 5.32 -1.40 -11.47
C HIS A 252 6.15 -2.58 -10.99
N ASP A 253 6.84 -3.28 -11.91
CA ASP A 253 7.61 -4.48 -11.57
C ASP A 253 8.83 -4.13 -10.70
N GLU A 254 9.53 -3.05 -11.01
CA GLU A 254 10.65 -2.54 -10.22
C GLU A 254 10.19 -2.06 -8.84
N ALA A 255 9.09 -1.33 -8.76
CA ALA A 255 8.52 -0.83 -7.51
C ALA A 255 8.04 -1.98 -6.60
N TRP A 256 7.36 -3.01 -7.13
CA TRP A 256 7.01 -4.20 -6.37
C TRP A 256 8.25 -4.92 -5.84
N SER A 257 9.26 -5.12 -6.68
CA SER A 257 10.51 -5.77 -6.27
C SER A 257 11.20 -5.02 -5.13
N ARG A 258 11.33 -3.69 -5.26
CA ARG A 258 11.90 -2.83 -4.22
C ARG A 258 11.05 -2.87 -2.93
N TRP A 259 9.75 -2.72 -3.05
CA TRP A 259 8.85 -2.74 -1.90
C TRP A 259 8.96 -4.04 -1.10
N LEU A 260 8.89 -5.19 -1.77
CA LEU A 260 9.02 -6.49 -1.11
C LEU A 260 10.39 -6.70 -0.47
N THR A 261 11.47 -6.24 -1.11
CA THR A 261 12.82 -6.29 -0.54
C THR A 261 12.91 -5.48 0.76
N LEU A 262 12.35 -4.27 0.76
CA LEU A 262 12.32 -3.40 1.93
C LEU A 262 11.42 -3.93 3.04
N LEU A 263 10.23 -4.47 2.70
CA LEU A 263 9.34 -5.13 3.65
C LEU A 263 10.02 -6.31 4.34
N HIS A 264 10.74 -7.14 3.57
CA HIS A 264 11.44 -8.30 4.13
C HIS A 264 12.58 -7.90 5.09
N ALA A 265 13.19 -6.74 4.88
CA ALA A 265 14.26 -6.26 5.74
C ALA A 265 13.78 -5.77 7.13
N ILE A 266 12.50 -5.49 7.28
CA ILE A 266 11.89 -5.00 8.53
C ILE A 266 11.02 -6.04 9.26
N ASP A 267 10.76 -7.23 8.65
CA ASP A 267 9.92 -8.31 9.23
C ASP A 267 10.68 -9.30 10.19
#